data_809c01965a6e83154fa8c0b492d367df
#
_entry.id   809c01965a6e83154fa8c0b492d367df
#
_cell.length_a   1.000
_cell.length_b   1.000
_cell.length_c   1.000
_cell.angle_alpha   90.00
_cell.angle_beta   90.00
_cell.angle_gamma   90.00
#
_symmetry.space_group_name_H-M   'P 1'
#
loop_
_entity.id
_entity.type
_entity.pdbx_description
1 polymer ?
#
loop_
_entity_poly.entity_id
_entity_poly.type
_entity_poly.pdbx_seq_one_letter_code
_entity_poly.pdbx_strand_id
1 'polypeptide(L)'
;MSPNVSRLCRWQIILVLVSMLTSTIAGGSPSSRFFLQPHDRVVFYGDSITEQRLYTNDVATFVHTRFPKLPVTFINSGVGGDKVGGGWAGPLNVRLARDVFPFRPTVVVVMLGMNDVLRGHPLSAYEQGYQLLVAKLKKHLPHVRLVLIGPSPFGDSATPNKINDRLIVMSRFVQRLAKQNGGLFVDFNAPLVSAMARIGQTSPKLASKLIPGKIHPGASGQLLMATALLKAWHAPSTVTAVQIQARPLATIRSDHTTISLLSRHAGRLTWTQQDTALPFPIMNLHAHCPQFPPISRTWTINSLVIELPYSGPPQLAAFTNPLAQQVLRITHFYRTLDAQTLMVNGLNAGNYTLRINNSIVGTFTQGQLAAGINLAKYNTPMLQQAYRTLRQVWRISSMRYFAWRQLELTLYASTANQTQTYVASPWVHVKPGRIDNTSAAQRAVKQILAGYSKLVHLQQLRLFHMMPALPTHYELSPAAGPNAHSGGK
;
A
#
# COMPACT_ATOMS: atom_id res chain seq x y z
N MET A 1 -49.27 -4.63 -86.27
CA MET A 1 -47.88 -5.16 -86.39
C MET A 1 -47.47 -5.61 -85.02
N SER A 2 -47.37 -6.89 -84.85
CA SER A 2 -46.89 -7.65 -83.65
C SER A 2 -45.38 -7.56 -83.57
N PRO A 3 -44.70 -8.29 -82.64
CA PRO A 3 -44.99 -8.74 -81.29
C PRO A 3 -43.75 -8.51 -80.34
N ASN A 4 -43.86 -8.78 -79.11
CA ASN A 4 -43.05 -9.85 -78.56
C ASN A 4 -43.23 -10.06 -77.01
N VAL A 5 -43.29 -11.27 -76.72
CA VAL A 5 -43.39 -12.03 -75.50
C VAL A 5 -42.18 -11.77 -74.61
N SER A 6 -42.40 -11.47 -73.33
CA SER A 6 -41.37 -11.54 -72.27
C SER A 6 -41.75 -12.58 -71.21
N ARG A 7 -40.84 -13.47 -70.98
CA ARG A 7 -40.93 -14.60 -70.06
C ARG A 7 -40.83 -14.14 -68.61
N LEU A 8 -41.79 -14.52 -67.78
CA LEU A 8 -41.77 -14.47 -66.31
C LEU A 8 -40.74 -15.47 -65.78
N CYS A 9 -39.78 -15.01 -65.08
CA CYS A 9 -38.87 -15.84 -64.27
C CYS A 9 -39.31 -15.74 -62.83
N ARG A 10 -39.84 -16.84 -62.31
CA ARG A 10 -40.23 -16.98 -60.89
C ARG A 10 -38.96 -17.15 -60.04
N TRP A 11 -38.69 -16.22 -59.13
CA TRP A 11 -37.75 -16.39 -58.03
C TRP A 11 -38.52 -16.87 -56.81
N GLN A 12 -38.24 -18.09 -56.37
CA GLN A 12 -38.66 -18.63 -55.07
C GLN A 12 -37.79 -18.01 -54.02
N ILE A 13 -38.39 -17.24 -53.12
CA ILE A 13 -37.75 -16.75 -51.91
C ILE A 13 -37.78 -17.87 -50.90
N ILE A 14 -36.65 -18.49 -50.63
CA ILE A 14 -36.45 -19.42 -49.47
C ILE A 14 -36.25 -18.54 -48.24
N LEU A 15 -37.26 -18.50 -47.36
CA LEU A 15 -37.13 -17.93 -46.02
C LEU A 15 -36.31 -18.93 -45.17
N VAL A 16 -35.05 -18.62 -44.92
CA VAL A 16 -34.24 -19.31 -43.89
C VAL A 16 -34.52 -18.62 -42.55
N LEU A 17 -35.30 -19.26 -41.70
CA LEU A 17 -35.45 -18.89 -40.30
C LEU A 17 -34.13 -19.20 -39.58
N VAL A 18 -33.30 -18.18 -39.37
CA VAL A 18 -32.19 -18.25 -38.46
C VAL A 18 -32.73 -18.01 -37.04
N SER A 19 -32.93 -19.07 -36.28
CA SER A 19 -33.20 -19.00 -34.85
C SER A 19 -31.93 -18.52 -34.15
N MET A 20 -31.86 -17.22 -33.82
CA MET A 20 -30.87 -16.72 -32.88
C MET A 20 -31.10 -17.30 -31.50
N LEU A 21 -30.35 -18.33 -31.14
CA LEU A 21 -30.14 -18.69 -29.74
C LEU A 21 -29.42 -17.50 -29.08
N THR A 22 -30.13 -16.64 -28.41
CA THR A 22 -29.55 -15.70 -27.46
C THR A 22 -29.06 -16.50 -26.26
N SER A 23 -27.79 -16.90 -26.30
CA SER A 23 -27.08 -17.34 -25.11
C SER A 23 -27.06 -16.15 -24.14
N THR A 24 -27.90 -16.21 -23.11
CA THR A 24 -27.80 -15.33 -21.94
C THR A 24 -26.44 -15.60 -21.29
N ILE A 25 -25.45 -14.81 -21.67
CA ILE A 25 -24.21 -14.69 -20.89
C ILE A 25 -24.66 -14.21 -19.52
N ALA A 26 -24.62 -15.11 -18.53
CA ALA A 26 -24.78 -14.74 -17.14
C ALA A 26 -23.82 -13.59 -16.86
N GLY A 27 -24.37 -12.39 -16.70
CA GLY A 27 -23.63 -11.18 -16.41
C GLY A 27 -22.94 -11.32 -15.06
N GLY A 28 -21.70 -11.81 -15.06
CA GLY A 28 -20.81 -11.58 -13.96
C GLY A 28 -20.73 -10.08 -13.77
N SER A 29 -21.06 -9.58 -12.58
CA SER A 29 -20.88 -8.18 -12.21
C SER A 29 -19.49 -7.74 -12.68
N PRO A 30 -19.36 -6.59 -13.38
CA PRO A 30 -18.05 -6.15 -13.86
C PRO A 30 -17.10 -6.12 -12.67
N SER A 31 -16.04 -6.91 -12.70
CA SER A 31 -15.02 -6.89 -11.67
C SER A 31 -14.53 -5.44 -11.59
N SER A 32 -14.77 -4.79 -10.46
CA SER A 32 -14.40 -3.39 -10.29
C SER A 32 -12.90 -3.24 -10.56
N ARG A 33 -12.57 -2.40 -11.54
CA ARG A 33 -11.19 -2.17 -11.97
C ARG A 33 -10.39 -1.56 -10.83
N PHE A 34 -9.12 -1.96 -10.71
CA PHE A 34 -8.19 -1.32 -9.78
C PHE A 34 -8.14 0.19 -9.99
N PHE A 35 -8.22 0.95 -8.89
CA PHE A 35 -8.42 2.40 -8.92
C PHE A 35 -7.27 3.18 -9.58
N LEU A 36 -6.01 2.76 -9.32
CA LEU A 36 -4.85 3.45 -9.88
C LEU A 36 -4.62 3.13 -11.35
N GLN A 37 -4.10 4.10 -12.08
CA GLN A 37 -3.80 4.05 -13.49
C GLN A 37 -2.31 4.27 -13.76
N PRO A 38 -1.79 3.87 -14.94
CA PRO A 38 -0.41 4.17 -15.32
C PRO A 38 -0.13 5.67 -15.24
N HIS A 39 1.06 6.01 -14.72
CA HIS A 39 1.55 7.38 -14.55
C HIS A 39 0.77 8.24 -13.52
N ASP A 40 -0.02 7.61 -12.67
CA ASP A 40 -0.63 8.34 -11.57
C ASP A 40 0.43 8.95 -10.64
N ARG A 41 0.12 10.17 -10.21
CA ARG A 41 0.83 10.88 -9.16
C ARG A 41 -0.12 11.04 -7.98
N VAL A 42 0.11 10.24 -6.95
CA VAL A 42 -0.72 10.19 -5.73
C VAL A 42 -0.09 11.08 -4.67
N VAL A 43 -0.79 12.11 -4.24
CA VAL A 43 -0.38 12.93 -3.10
C VAL A 43 -1.26 12.57 -1.90
N PHE A 44 -0.62 12.16 -0.80
CA PHE A 44 -1.26 11.99 0.50
C PHE A 44 -1.15 13.30 1.28
N TYR A 45 -2.26 13.98 1.48
CA TYR A 45 -2.37 15.22 2.22
C TYR A 45 -3.05 14.97 3.57
N GLY A 46 -2.44 15.36 4.67
CA GLY A 46 -2.95 15.07 6.00
C GLY A 46 -2.13 15.64 7.15
N ASP A 47 -2.40 15.14 8.33
CA ASP A 47 -1.74 15.52 9.58
C ASP A 47 -0.54 14.62 9.94
N SER A 48 -0.20 14.57 11.26
CA SER A 48 0.90 13.74 11.80
C SER A 48 0.78 12.25 11.48
N ILE A 49 -0.43 11.72 11.39
CA ILE A 49 -0.66 10.31 11.09
C ILE A 49 -0.22 10.00 9.65
N THR A 50 -0.50 10.91 8.72
CA THR A 50 0.02 10.82 7.35
C THR A 50 1.52 11.10 7.30
N GLU A 51 2.03 12.10 8.07
CA GLU A 51 3.46 12.42 8.16
C GLU A 51 4.32 11.23 8.60
N GLN A 52 3.79 10.33 9.42
CA GLN A 52 4.47 9.09 9.84
C GLN A 52 4.86 8.19 8.66
N ARG A 53 4.24 8.31 7.52
CA ARG A 53 4.54 7.58 6.28
C ARG A 53 4.35 6.06 6.34
N LEU A 54 3.75 5.50 7.38
CA LEU A 54 3.58 4.07 7.55
C LEU A 54 2.55 3.53 6.54
N TYR A 55 1.27 3.90 6.65
CA TYR A 55 0.23 3.42 5.73
C TYR A 55 0.49 3.84 4.28
N THR A 56 1.08 5.02 4.07
CA THR A 56 1.37 5.51 2.72
C THR A 56 2.49 4.71 2.05
N ASN A 57 3.52 4.30 2.80
CA ASN A 57 4.58 3.43 2.31
C ASN A 57 4.11 1.98 2.16
N ASP A 58 3.19 1.49 3.02
CA ASP A 58 2.57 0.18 2.83
C ASP A 58 1.78 0.13 1.51
N VAL A 59 0.96 1.16 1.24
CA VAL A 59 0.23 1.28 -0.03
C VAL A 59 1.18 1.35 -1.22
N ALA A 60 2.21 2.20 -1.16
CA ALA A 60 3.20 2.32 -2.23
C ALA A 60 3.95 1.00 -2.46
N THR A 61 4.35 0.31 -1.39
CA THR A 61 5.02 -0.99 -1.48
C THR A 61 4.11 -2.04 -2.10
N PHE A 62 2.85 -2.10 -1.68
CA PHE A 62 1.88 -3.02 -2.29
C PHE A 62 1.77 -2.80 -3.80
N VAL A 63 1.60 -1.54 -4.22
CA VAL A 63 1.46 -1.22 -5.64
C VAL A 63 2.71 -1.61 -6.42
N HIS A 64 3.90 -1.28 -5.93
CA HIS A 64 5.15 -1.58 -6.63
C HIS A 64 5.53 -3.06 -6.62
N THR A 65 5.11 -3.84 -5.63
CA THR A 65 5.32 -5.30 -5.63
C THR A 65 4.28 -6.02 -6.48
N ARG A 66 3.03 -5.55 -6.48
CA ARG A 66 1.92 -6.20 -7.19
C ARG A 66 1.83 -5.81 -8.67
N PHE A 67 2.15 -4.56 -9.00
CA PHE A 67 1.99 -3.99 -10.33
C PHE A 67 3.29 -3.37 -10.84
N PRO A 68 4.35 -4.16 -11.08
CA PRO A 68 5.66 -3.61 -11.46
C PRO A 68 5.64 -2.82 -12.78
N LYS A 69 4.69 -3.12 -13.67
CA LYS A 69 4.50 -2.41 -14.95
C LYS A 69 3.59 -1.18 -14.83
N LEU A 70 3.14 -0.85 -13.61
CA LEU A 70 2.29 0.31 -13.35
C LEU A 70 3.15 1.44 -12.73
N PRO A 71 3.68 2.38 -13.52
CA PRO A 71 4.54 3.44 -12.99
C PRO A 71 3.69 4.49 -12.25
N VAL A 72 3.54 4.32 -10.95
CA VAL A 72 2.84 5.24 -10.05
C VAL A 72 3.84 5.94 -9.15
N THR A 73 3.66 7.25 -8.98
CA THR A 73 4.46 8.05 -8.04
C THR A 73 3.65 8.36 -6.80
N PHE A 74 4.22 8.12 -5.62
CA PHE A 74 3.62 8.43 -4.34
C PHE A 74 4.38 9.56 -3.64
N ILE A 75 3.65 10.57 -3.18
CA ILE A 75 4.15 11.75 -2.48
C ILE A 75 3.40 11.86 -1.15
N ASN A 76 4.14 12.01 -0.06
CA ASN A 76 3.58 12.25 1.26
C ASN A 76 3.74 13.73 1.62
N SER A 77 2.62 14.41 1.87
CA SER A 77 2.51 15.82 2.26
C SER A 77 1.78 16.00 3.60
N GLY A 78 1.88 14.99 4.48
CA GLY A 78 1.37 15.06 5.84
C GLY A 78 2.20 15.98 6.73
N VAL A 79 1.56 16.78 7.59
CA VAL A 79 2.20 17.70 8.55
C VAL A 79 1.60 17.53 9.94
N GLY A 80 2.45 17.25 10.92
CA GLY A 80 2.05 17.13 12.31
C GLY A 80 1.28 18.36 12.83
N GLY A 81 0.14 18.13 13.46
CA GLY A 81 -0.70 19.20 13.98
C GLY A 81 -1.57 19.93 12.97
N ASP A 82 -1.55 19.52 11.70
CA ASP A 82 -2.36 20.16 10.65
C ASP A 82 -3.86 19.91 10.82
N LYS A 83 -4.64 20.88 10.38
CA LYS A 83 -6.10 20.94 10.40
C LYS A 83 -6.61 21.19 8.98
N VAL A 84 -7.92 21.16 8.79
CA VAL A 84 -8.51 21.44 7.47
C VAL A 84 -8.18 22.84 6.94
N GLY A 85 -8.02 23.82 7.81
CA GLY A 85 -7.59 25.18 7.47
C GLY A 85 -6.08 25.39 7.36
N GLY A 86 -5.30 24.31 7.56
CA GLY A 86 -3.85 24.38 7.72
C GLY A 86 -3.43 24.50 9.18
N GLY A 87 -2.16 24.75 9.40
CA GLY A 87 -1.55 24.84 10.72
C GLY A 87 -0.27 25.65 10.67
N TRP A 88 0.67 25.22 11.43
CA TRP A 88 1.97 25.87 11.56
C TRP A 88 2.80 25.89 10.26
N ALA A 89 2.69 24.87 9.45
CA ALA A 89 3.34 24.83 8.16
C ALA A 89 2.68 25.77 7.12
N GLY A 90 1.75 26.61 7.57
CA GLY A 90 1.02 27.59 6.78
C GLY A 90 -0.47 27.33 6.69
N PRO A 91 -1.24 28.37 6.33
CA PRO A 91 -2.66 28.25 6.05
C PRO A 91 -2.89 27.38 4.80
N LEU A 92 -4.12 26.93 4.61
CA LEU A 92 -4.51 26.01 3.52
C LEU A 92 -3.96 26.42 2.15
N ASN A 93 -4.01 27.70 1.80
CA ASN A 93 -3.51 28.18 0.50
C ASN A 93 -2.00 27.93 0.32
N VAL A 94 -1.22 28.21 1.36
CA VAL A 94 0.24 28.01 1.36
C VAL A 94 0.54 26.49 1.28
N ARG A 95 -0.16 25.70 2.10
CA ARG A 95 -0.02 24.25 2.10
C ARG A 95 -0.28 23.65 0.72
N LEU A 96 -1.39 24.01 0.06
CA LEU A 96 -1.72 23.49 -1.26
C LEU A 96 -0.73 23.95 -2.33
N ALA A 97 -0.36 25.24 -2.32
CA ALA A 97 0.54 25.82 -3.33
C ALA A 97 1.96 25.25 -3.24
N ARG A 98 2.45 24.95 -2.03
CA ARG A 98 3.80 24.43 -1.82
C ARG A 98 3.85 22.90 -1.86
N ASP A 99 2.87 22.20 -1.24
CA ASP A 99 3.00 20.79 -0.90
C ASP A 99 2.12 19.87 -1.75
N VAL A 100 1.27 20.40 -2.61
CA VAL A 100 0.35 19.61 -3.46
C VAL A 100 0.49 19.97 -4.94
N PHE A 101 0.26 21.22 -5.31
CA PHE A 101 0.15 21.63 -6.72
C PHE A 101 1.44 21.46 -7.53
N PRO A 102 2.66 21.63 -7.00
CA PRO A 102 3.88 21.42 -7.76
C PRO A 102 4.06 19.98 -8.27
N PHE A 103 3.46 19.01 -7.60
CA PHE A 103 3.51 17.61 -8.02
C PHE A 103 2.50 17.27 -9.12
N ARG A 104 1.59 18.19 -9.48
CA ARG A 104 0.53 17.99 -10.47
C ARG A 104 -0.19 16.65 -10.26
N PRO A 105 -0.74 16.37 -9.07
CA PRO A 105 -1.31 15.07 -8.76
C PRO A 105 -2.51 14.74 -9.65
N THR A 106 -2.62 13.47 -10.00
CA THR A 106 -3.80 12.88 -10.64
C THR A 106 -4.76 12.28 -9.62
N VAL A 107 -4.23 12.00 -8.42
CA VAL A 107 -4.96 11.52 -7.26
C VAL A 107 -4.52 12.30 -6.02
N VAL A 108 -5.46 12.83 -5.26
CA VAL A 108 -5.20 13.41 -3.94
C VAL A 108 -5.99 12.64 -2.89
N VAL A 109 -5.26 12.09 -1.93
CA VAL A 109 -5.80 11.36 -0.77
C VAL A 109 -5.75 12.28 0.42
N VAL A 110 -6.88 12.60 1.03
CA VAL A 110 -6.97 13.57 2.13
C VAL A 110 -7.45 12.88 3.41
N MET A 111 -6.70 13.06 4.50
CA MET A 111 -7.10 12.63 5.85
C MET A 111 -6.78 13.72 6.87
N LEU A 112 -7.80 14.38 7.38
CA LEU A 112 -7.73 15.45 8.39
C LEU A 112 -8.92 15.35 9.34
N GLY A 113 -8.80 15.92 10.54
CA GLY A 113 -9.87 16.01 11.53
C GLY A 113 -9.43 15.73 12.97
N MET A 114 -8.38 14.93 13.16
CA MET A 114 -7.88 14.62 14.51
C MET A 114 -7.51 15.90 15.27
N ASN A 115 -6.74 16.78 14.68
CA ASN A 115 -6.31 18.03 15.31
C ASN A 115 -7.44 19.06 15.40
N ASP A 116 -8.42 19.02 14.51
CA ASP A 116 -9.60 19.88 14.59
C ASP A 116 -10.40 19.54 15.85
N VAL A 117 -10.63 18.24 16.12
CA VAL A 117 -11.32 17.79 17.34
C VAL A 117 -10.51 18.10 18.59
N LEU A 118 -9.23 17.72 18.62
CA LEU A 118 -8.38 17.87 19.83
C LEU A 118 -8.16 19.32 20.22
N ARG A 119 -8.26 20.26 19.27
CA ARG A 119 -8.15 21.70 19.51
C ARG A 119 -9.51 22.39 19.69
N GLY A 120 -10.60 21.63 19.81
CA GLY A 120 -11.92 22.17 20.08
C GLY A 120 -12.56 22.96 18.94
N HIS A 121 -12.10 22.79 17.70
CA HIS A 121 -12.69 23.52 16.57
C HIS A 121 -14.17 23.15 16.38
N PRO A 122 -15.07 24.12 16.14
CA PRO A 122 -16.46 23.85 15.83
C PRO A 122 -16.60 22.94 14.62
N LEU A 123 -17.62 22.08 14.63
CA LEU A 123 -17.90 21.19 13.49
C LEU A 123 -18.15 21.98 12.20
N SER A 124 -18.88 23.10 12.30
CA SER A 124 -19.14 23.99 11.15
C SER A 124 -17.87 24.55 10.52
N ALA A 125 -16.88 24.94 11.33
CA ALA A 125 -15.58 25.42 10.82
C ALA A 125 -14.80 24.29 10.13
N TYR A 126 -14.85 23.08 10.65
CA TYR A 126 -14.28 21.89 9.97
C TYR A 126 -14.96 21.63 8.61
N GLU A 127 -16.29 21.63 8.58
CA GLU A 127 -17.06 21.40 7.37
C GLU A 127 -16.77 22.44 6.28
N GLN A 128 -16.78 23.73 6.64
CA GLN A 128 -16.44 24.82 5.72
C GLN A 128 -15.00 24.74 5.23
N GLY A 129 -14.06 24.47 6.12
CA GLY A 129 -12.64 24.31 5.77
C GLY A 129 -12.41 23.13 4.79
N TYR A 130 -13.10 22.01 4.99
CA TYR A 130 -12.98 20.84 4.12
C TYR A 130 -13.63 21.09 2.74
N GLN A 131 -14.79 21.76 2.71
CA GLN A 131 -15.43 22.18 1.45
C GLN A 131 -14.52 23.11 0.65
N LEU A 132 -13.89 24.10 1.32
CA LEU A 132 -12.92 25.01 0.71
C LEU A 132 -11.70 24.27 0.17
N LEU A 133 -11.17 23.30 0.92
CA LEU A 133 -10.05 22.44 0.49
C LEU A 133 -10.39 21.72 -0.80
N VAL A 134 -11.53 21.03 -0.83
CA VAL A 134 -12.00 20.30 -2.03
C VAL A 134 -12.22 21.22 -3.21
N ALA A 135 -12.86 22.37 -2.99
CA ALA A 135 -13.10 23.37 -4.05
C ALA A 135 -11.78 23.88 -4.65
N LYS A 136 -10.75 24.17 -3.80
CA LYS A 136 -9.43 24.60 -4.26
C LYS A 136 -8.70 23.51 -5.04
N LEU A 137 -8.77 22.25 -4.59
CA LEU A 137 -8.19 21.12 -5.31
C LEU A 137 -8.79 21.00 -6.71
N LYS A 138 -10.12 20.99 -6.81
CA LYS A 138 -10.81 20.88 -8.11
C LYS A 138 -10.57 22.07 -9.04
N LYS A 139 -10.48 23.30 -8.47
CA LYS A 139 -10.19 24.50 -9.26
C LYS A 139 -8.80 24.45 -9.91
N HIS A 140 -7.76 24.00 -9.18
CA HIS A 140 -6.39 23.97 -9.68
C HIS A 140 -6.03 22.67 -10.42
N LEU A 141 -6.77 21.61 -10.18
CA LEU A 141 -6.57 20.26 -10.71
C LEU A 141 -7.89 19.71 -11.26
N PRO A 142 -8.39 20.18 -12.40
CA PRO A 142 -9.74 19.88 -12.88
C PRO A 142 -10.04 18.38 -13.06
N HIS A 143 -9.01 17.57 -13.34
CA HIS A 143 -9.14 16.12 -13.56
C HIS A 143 -8.68 15.27 -12.38
N VAL A 144 -8.47 15.88 -11.21
CA VAL A 144 -8.00 15.14 -10.04
C VAL A 144 -9.07 14.18 -9.52
N ARG A 145 -8.65 12.96 -9.26
CA ARG A 145 -9.48 11.98 -8.54
C ARG A 145 -9.25 12.17 -7.04
N LEU A 146 -10.33 12.43 -6.31
CA LEU A 146 -10.28 12.65 -4.87
C LEU A 146 -10.56 11.35 -4.12
N VAL A 147 -9.75 11.09 -3.11
CA VAL A 147 -9.97 10.06 -2.10
C VAL A 147 -10.04 10.75 -0.75
N LEU A 148 -11.23 10.85 -0.18
CA LEU A 148 -11.46 11.52 1.10
C LEU A 148 -11.61 10.45 2.19
N ILE A 149 -10.77 10.55 3.21
CA ILE A 149 -10.68 9.54 4.26
C ILE A 149 -11.30 10.07 5.55
N GLY A 150 -12.21 9.30 6.14
CA GLY A 150 -12.68 9.53 7.50
C GLY A 150 -11.52 9.39 8.50
N PRO A 151 -11.34 10.35 9.44
CA PRO A 151 -10.20 10.33 10.36
C PRO A 151 -10.16 9.04 11.19
N SER A 152 -8.94 8.60 11.52
CA SER A 152 -8.73 7.46 12.42
C SER A 152 -9.38 7.69 13.79
N PRO A 153 -9.69 6.65 14.57
CA PRO A 153 -10.26 6.84 15.89
C PRO A 153 -9.24 7.42 16.88
N PHE A 154 -9.76 8.07 17.91
CA PHE A 154 -9.04 8.44 19.13
C PHE A 154 -9.30 7.39 20.21
N GLY A 155 -8.25 6.93 20.87
CA GLY A 155 -8.32 5.99 21.97
C GLY A 155 -7.44 4.76 21.75
N ASP A 156 -7.09 4.09 22.82
CA ASP A 156 -6.27 2.88 22.86
C ASP A 156 -7.10 1.61 23.16
N SER A 157 -8.43 1.77 23.16
CA SER A 157 -9.40 0.71 23.34
C SER A 157 -10.64 0.97 22.47
N ALA A 158 -11.51 -0.04 22.34
CA ALA A 158 -12.78 0.11 21.67
C ALA A 158 -13.86 0.80 22.53
N THR A 159 -13.51 1.27 23.73
CA THR A 159 -14.46 1.94 24.61
C THR A 159 -14.91 3.26 23.99
N PRO A 160 -16.23 3.52 23.92
CA PRO A 160 -16.77 4.77 23.42
C PRO A 160 -16.22 5.98 24.19
N ASN A 161 -15.92 7.06 23.47
CA ASN A 161 -15.46 8.31 24.05
C ASN A 161 -15.88 9.51 23.19
N LYS A 162 -16.11 10.67 23.83
CA LYS A 162 -16.63 11.88 23.19
C LYS A 162 -15.77 12.40 22.03
N ILE A 163 -14.45 12.17 22.06
CA ILE A 163 -13.55 12.58 20.97
C ILE A 163 -13.83 11.72 19.75
N ASN A 164 -13.89 10.38 19.93
CA ASN A 164 -14.18 9.48 18.83
C ASN A 164 -15.59 9.67 18.27
N ASP A 165 -16.59 9.98 19.09
CA ASP A 165 -17.94 10.29 18.61
C ASP A 165 -17.93 11.48 17.65
N ARG A 166 -17.17 12.54 17.97
CA ARG A 166 -16.98 13.69 17.06
C ARG A 166 -16.26 13.30 15.77
N LEU A 167 -15.24 12.46 15.85
CA LEU A 167 -14.53 11.96 14.65
C LEU A 167 -15.46 11.14 13.75
N ILE A 168 -16.38 10.36 14.31
CA ILE A 168 -17.40 9.62 13.56
C ILE A 168 -18.37 10.59 12.85
N VAL A 169 -18.80 11.67 13.52
CA VAL A 169 -19.65 12.71 12.89
C VAL A 169 -18.92 13.37 11.73
N MET A 170 -17.64 13.73 11.92
CA MET A 170 -16.79 14.27 10.86
C MET A 170 -16.61 13.28 9.72
N SER A 171 -16.40 12.00 10.00
CA SER A 171 -16.29 10.95 8.98
C SER A 171 -17.55 10.86 8.11
N ARG A 172 -18.73 10.94 8.71
CA ARG A 172 -20.01 10.97 7.98
C ARG A 172 -20.14 12.19 7.07
N PHE A 173 -19.66 13.36 7.52
CA PHE A 173 -19.59 14.55 6.67
C PHE A 173 -18.64 14.34 5.49
N VAL A 174 -17.42 13.84 5.74
CA VAL A 174 -16.43 13.54 4.68
C VAL A 174 -16.98 12.55 3.66
N GLN A 175 -17.76 11.55 4.09
CA GLN A 175 -18.44 10.61 3.21
C GLN A 175 -19.44 11.31 2.27
N ARG A 176 -20.28 12.20 2.83
CA ARG A 176 -21.23 12.98 2.01
C ARG A 176 -20.50 13.88 1.02
N LEU A 177 -19.45 14.57 1.49
CA LEU A 177 -18.64 15.47 0.67
C LEU A 177 -17.95 14.72 -0.48
N ALA A 178 -17.41 13.54 -0.22
CA ALA A 178 -16.80 12.68 -1.24
C ALA A 178 -17.84 12.34 -2.32
N LYS A 179 -19.02 11.85 -1.93
CA LYS A 179 -20.11 11.51 -2.84
C LYS A 179 -20.55 12.71 -3.70
N GLN A 180 -20.74 13.89 -3.08
CA GLN A 180 -21.15 15.12 -3.78
C GLN A 180 -20.13 15.60 -4.81
N ASN A 181 -18.86 15.25 -4.64
CA ASN A 181 -17.76 15.65 -5.51
C ASN A 181 -17.28 14.57 -6.48
N GLY A 182 -17.96 13.42 -6.56
CA GLY A 182 -17.55 12.28 -7.39
C GLY A 182 -16.24 11.63 -6.91
N GLY A 183 -15.90 11.81 -5.64
CA GLY A 183 -14.72 11.24 -5.01
C GLY A 183 -15.02 9.91 -4.31
N LEU A 184 -13.96 9.17 -4.02
CA LEU A 184 -14.00 7.94 -3.23
C LEU A 184 -13.93 8.29 -1.75
N PHE A 185 -14.79 7.70 -0.93
CA PHE A 185 -14.70 7.73 0.53
C PHE A 185 -14.05 6.46 1.05
N VAL A 186 -13.18 6.60 2.07
CA VAL A 186 -12.59 5.47 2.80
C VAL A 186 -12.71 5.71 4.29
N ASP A 187 -13.22 4.74 5.02
CA ASP A 187 -13.31 4.81 6.48
C ASP A 187 -12.07 4.17 7.14
N PHE A 188 -11.35 4.97 7.94
CA PHE A 188 -10.27 4.47 8.79
C PHE A 188 -10.68 4.27 10.24
N ASN A 189 -11.84 4.79 10.66
CA ASN A 189 -12.31 4.69 12.03
C ASN A 189 -12.84 3.30 12.38
N ALA A 190 -13.89 2.86 11.69
CA ALA A 190 -14.58 1.62 12.02
C ALA A 190 -13.67 0.37 11.95
N PRO A 191 -12.78 0.19 10.94
CA PRO A 191 -11.86 -0.94 10.91
C PRO A 191 -10.92 -1.00 12.12
N LEU A 192 -10.39 0.14 12.58
CA LEU A 192 -9.49 0.20 13.73
C LEU A 192 -10.24 -0.08 15.04
N VAL A 193 -11.42 0.50 15.25
CA VAL A 193 -12.26 0.23 16.43
C VAL A 193 -12.66 -1.25 16.47
N SER A 194 -13.09 -1.80 15.36
CA SER A 194 -13.44 -3.23 15.24
C SER A 194 -12.25 -4.14 15.56
N ALA A 195 -11.05 -3.80 15.08
CA ALA A 195 -9.84 -4.55 15.37
C ALA A 195 -9.48 -4.46 16.87
N MET A 196 -9.54 -3.28 17.47
CA MET A 196 -9.32 -3.10 18.90
C MET A 196 -10.31 -3.93 19.74
N ALA A 197 -11.59 -3.95 19.38
CA ALA A 197 -12.61 -4.76 20.04
C ALA A 197 -12.28 -6.26 19.95
N ARG A 198 -12.01 -6.77 18.75
CA ARG A 198 -11.74 -8.20 18.51
C ARG A 198 -10.46 -8.68 19.20
N ILE A 199 -9.38 -7.92 19.12
CA ILE A 199 -8.11 -8.27 19.76
C ILE A 199 -8.23 -8.09 21.29
N GLY A 200 -8.96 -7.07 21.72
CA GLY A 200 -9.19 -6.76 23.14
C GLY A 200 -9.91 -7.86 23.91
N GLN A 201 -10.76 -8.68 23.24
CA GLN A 201 -11.41 -9.84 23.84
C GLN A 201 -10.40 -10.85 24.42
N THR A 202 -9.26 -11.01 23.79
CA THR A 202 -8.21 -11.95 24.22
C THR A 202 -7.01 -11.28 24.85
N SER A 203 -6.69 -10.03 24.45
CA SER A 203 -5.54 -9.29 24.93
C SER A 203 -5.75 -7.76 24.85
N PRO A 204 -6.30 -7.12 25.91
CA PRO A 204 -6.44 -5.67 25.96
C PRO A 204 -5.10 -4.93 25.78
N LYS A 205 -4.02 -5.45 26.39
CA LYS A 205 -2.66 -4.92 26.24
C LYS A 205 -2.14 -4.96 24.82
N LEU A 206 -2.52 -5.96 24.03
CA LEU A 206 -2.13 -6.05 22.63
C LEU A 206 -2.98 -5.12 21.77
N ALA A 207 -4.28 -5.02 22.05
CA ALA A 207 -5.21 -4.13 21.37
C ALA A 207 -4.79 -2.66 21.50
N SER A 208 -4.36 -2.22 22.70
CA SER A 208 -3.92 -0.84 22.95
C SER A 208 -2.70 -0.43 22.10
N LYS A 209 -1.90 -1.39 21.63
CA LYS A 209 -0.77 -1.14 20.74
C LYS A 209 -1.17 -0.84 19.28
N LEU A 210 -2.46 -0.97 18.92
CA LEU A 210 -2.94 -0.51 17.62
C LEU A 210 -2.86 1.02 17.53
N ILE A 211 -3.19 1.74 18.61
CA ILE A 211 -3.09 3.20 18.71
C ILE A 211 -2.36 3.57 20.01
N PRO A 212 -1.04 3.35 20.08
CA PRO A 212 -0.29 3.70 21.28
C PRO A 212 -0.35 5.21 21.52
N GLY A 213 -0.65 5.63 22.77
CA GLY A 213 -0.81 7.05 23.09
C GLY A 213 -2.08 7.70 22.55
N LYS A 214 -3.07 6.91 22.12
CA LYS A 214 -4.47 7.30 21.80
C LYS A 214 -4.67 8.11 20.51
N ILE A 215 -3.63 8.66 19.88
CA ILE A 215 -3.75 9.54 18.71
C ILE A 215 -3.20 8.87 17.46
N HIS A 216 -1.98 8.34 17.54
CA HIS A 216 -1.23 7.87 16.39
C HIS A 216 -1.29 6.35 16.26
N PRO A 217 -1.96 5.79 15.24
CA PRO A 217 -1.89 4.36 14.99
C PRO A 217 -0.44 3.91 14.80
N GLY A 218 -0.06 2.83 15.51
CA GLY A 218 1.24 2.18 15.34
C GLY A 218 1.33 1.43 14.00
N ALA A 219 2.45 0.77 13.73
CA ALA A 219 2.68 0.08 12.45
C ALA A 219 1.54 -0.88 12.08
N SER A 220 1.09 -1.72 13.03
CA SER A 220 -0.02 -2.65 12.78
C SER A 220 -1.38 -1.94 12.61
N GLY A 221 -1.60 -0.81 13.30
CA GLY A 221 -2.77 0.02 13.09
C GLY A 221 -2.76 0.68 11.71
N GLN A 222 -1.61 1.17 11.27
CA GLN A 222 -1.48 1.75 9.93
C GLN A 222 -1.49 0.70 8.80
N LEU A 223 -1.11 -0.55 9.07
CA LEU A 223 -1.35 -1.66 8.14
C LEU A 223 -2.86 -1.91 7.94
N LEU A 224 -3.68 -1.76 9.01
CA LEU A 224 -5.15 -1.77 8.86
C LEU A 224 -5.65 -0.63 7.96
N MET A 225 -5.11 0.59 8.15
CA MET A 225 -5.45 1.74 7.31
C MET A 225 -5.08 1.50 5.83
N ALA A 226 -3.86 1.01 5.57
CA ALA A 226 -3.42 0.64 4.23
C ALA A 226 -4.32 -0.45 3.62
N THR A 227 -4.69 -1.47 4.42
CA THR A 227 -5.62 -2.54 4.00
C THR A 227 -6.99 -1.98 3.60
N ALA A 228 -7.55 -1.06 4.39
CA ALA A 228 -8.82 -0.42 4.09
C ALA A 228 -8.76 0.39 2.77
N LEU A 229 -7.69 1.17 2.57
CA LEU A 229 -7.50 1.95 1.36
C LEU A 229 -7.32 1.07 0.11
N LEU A 230 -6.49 0.03 0.20
CA LEU A 230 -6.26 -0.90 -0.91
C LEU A 230 -7.53 -1.65 -1.30
N LYS A 231 -8.35 -2.07 -0.32
CA LYS A 231 -9.66 -2.69 -0.58
C LYS A 231 -10.62 -1.71 -1.25
N ALA A 232 -10.68 -0.47 -0.79
CA ALA A 232 -11.50 0.58 -1.42
C ALA A 232 -11.03 0.90 -2.84
N TRP A 233 -9.74 0.72 -3.14
CA TRP A 233 -9.19 0.83 -4.49
C TRP A 233 -9.36 -0.42 -5.34
N HIS A 234 -10.10 -1.43 -4.86
CA HIS A 234 -10.31 -2.70 -5.54
C HIS A 234 -9.00 -3.40 -5.92
N ALA A 235 -8.02 -3.36 -5.02
CA ALA A 235 -6.75 -4.05 -5.23
C ALA A 235 -6.99 -5.57 -5.32
N PRO A 236 -6.48 -6.24 -6.38
CA PRO A 236 -6.68 -7.67 -6.55
C PRO A 236 -5.94 -8.48 -5.49
N SER A 237 -6.52 -9.60 -5.11
CA SER A 237 -5.96 -10.51 -4.11
C SER A 237 -4.78 -11.34 -4.63
N THR A 238 -4.80 -11.71 -5.92
CA THR A 238 -3.85 -12.66 -6.48
C THR A 238 -2.47 -12.05 -6.69
N VAL A 239 -1.45 -12.62 -6.08
CA VAL A 239 -0.03 -12.42 -6.42
C VAL A 239 0.31 -13.29 -7.62
N THR A 240 0.29 -14.62 -7.40
CA THR A 240 0.38 -15.65 -8.42
C THR A 240 -0.53 -16.80 -8.06
N ALA A 241 -1.01 -17.57 -9.06
CA ALA A 241 -1.71 -18.82 -8.80
C ALA A 241 -1.16 -19.89 -9.74
N VAL A 242 -0.58 -20.93 -9.14
CA VAL A 242 0.01 -22.07 -9.84
C VAL A 242 -0.73 -23.34 -9.46
N GLN A 243 -1.14 -24.10 -10.47
CA GLN A 243 -1.67 -25.43 -10.30
C GLN A 243 -0.91 -26.41 -11.20
N ILE A 244 -0.30 -27.42 -10.58
CA ILE A 244 0.44 -28.48 -11.26
C ILE A 244 -0.28 -29.81 -11.03
N GLN A 245 -0.42 -30.58 -12.09
CA GLN A 245 -0.80 -31.98 -12.03
C GLN A 245 0.47 -32.80 -12.12
N ALA A 246 0.74 -33.65 -11.10
CA ALA A 246 1.95 -34.49 -11.06
C ALA A 246 1.78 -35.82 -11.86
N ARG A 247 0.53 -36.23 -12.12
CA ARG A 247 0.19 -37.40 -12.94
C ARG A 247 -1.18 -37.22 -13.59
N PRO A 248 -1.29 -37.12 -14.96
CA PRO A 248 -0.17 -36.87 -15.88
C PRO A 248 0.52 -35.56 -15.61
N LEU A 249 1.81 -35.45 -15.95
CA LEU A 249 2.59 -34.25 -15.65
C LEU A 249 2.13 -33.08 -16.54
N ALA A 250 1.58 -32.04 -15.93
CA ALA A 250 1.10 -30.85 -16.64
C ALA A 250 1.02 -29.62 -15.73
N THR A 251 1.18 -28.43 -16.31
CA THR A 251 0.76 -27.18 -15.71
C THR A 251 -0.70 -26.92 -16.07
N ILE A 252 -1.58 -26.85 -15.06
CA ILE A 252 -3.02 -26.64 -15.25
C ILE A 252 -3.37 -25.16 -15.20
N ARG A 253 -2.66 -24.39 -14.35
CA ARG A 253 -2.88 -22.95 -14.18
C ARG A 253 -1.57 -22.24 -13.84
N SER A 254 -1.37 -21.05 -14.40
CA SER A 254 -0.20 -20.19 -14.13
C SER A 254 -0.57 -18.72 -14.29
N ASP A 255 -1.31 -18.18 -13.30
CA ASP A 255 -1.68 -16.75 -13.31
C ASP A 255 -0.53 -15.89 -12.77
N HIS A 256 -0.23 -14.81 -13.46
CA HIS A 256 0.84 -13.85 -13.13
C HIS A 256 2.23 -14.49 -13.00
N THR A 257 2.44 -15.61 -13.66
CA THR A 257 3.71 -16.34 -13.67
C THR A 257 3.85 -17.19 -14.91
N THR A 258 5.08 -17.54 -15.26
CA THR A 258 5.39 -18.52 -16.31
C THR A 258 6.11 -19.70 -15.68
N ILE A 259 5.66 -20.92 -16.02
CA ILE A 259 6.28 -22.17 -15.59
C ILE A 259 7.09 -22.73 -16.74
N SER A 260 8.32 -23.14 -16.46
CA SER A 260 9.21 -23.82 -17.42
C SER A 260 9.98 -24.94 -16.73
N LEU A 261 10.63 -25.80 -17.53
CA LEU A 261 11.44 -26.93 -17.05
C LEU A 261 10.72 -27.83 -16.04
N LEU A 262 9.39 -28.00 -16.23
CA LEU A 262 8.60 -28.87 -15.37
C LEU A 262 9.01 -30.32 -15.62
N SER A 263 9.51 -30.98 -14.60
CA SER A 263 9.92 -32.38 -14.67
C SER A 263 9.58 -33.15 -13.41
N ARG A 264 9.50 -34.49 -13.56
CA ARG A 264 9.27 -35.40 -12.46
C ARG A 264 10.20 -36.59 -12.59
N HIS A 265 11.06 -36.80 -11.59
CA HIS A 265 11.98 -37.93 -11.53
C HIS A 265 12.06 -38.50 -10.11
N ALA A 266 12.01 -39.81 -9.97
CA ALA A 266 12.11 -40.55 -8.68
C ALA A 266 11.24 -39.92 -7.56
N GLY A 267 10.00 -39.53 -7.87
CA GLY A 267 9.07 -38.92 -6.90
C GLY A 267 9.30 -37.44 -6.62
N ARG A 268 10.39 -36.86 -7.07
CA ARG A 268 10.72 -35.43 -7.00
C ARG A 268 10.10 -34.70 -8.17
N LEU A 269 9.41 -33.59 -7.89
CA LEU A 269 8.86 -32.66 -8.87
C LEU A 269 9.70 -31.38 -8.87
N THR A 270 10.15 -30.92 -10.04
CA THR A 270 10.94 -29.67 -10.17
C THR A 270 10.39 -28.81 -11.28
N TRP A 271 10.52 -27.48 -11.14
CA TRP A 271 10.18 -26.51 -12.17
C TRP A 271 10.90 -25.19 -11.93
N THR A 272 10.97 -24.37 -12.97
CA THR A 272 11.37 -22.97 -12.86
C THR A 272 10.14 -22.09 -13.00
N GLN A 273 10.02 -21.07 -12.15
CA GLN A 273 8.92 -20.13 -12.12
C GLN A 273 9.44 -18.69 -12.28
N GLN A 274 8.82 -17.94 -13.19
CA GLN A 274 9.08 -16.53 -13.42
C GLN A 274 7.83 -15.72 -13.09
N ASP A 275 7.82 -15.11 -11.91
CA ASP A 275 6.68 -14.32 -11.42
C ASP A 275 6.66 -12.91 -12.02
N THR A 276 5.46 -12.37 -12.26
CA THR A 276 5.27 -10.97 -12.68
C THR A 276 4.83 -10.07 -11.52
N ALA A 277 4.61 -10.63 -10.34
CA ALA A 277 4.26 -9.93 -9.11
C ALA A 277 4.95 -10.58 -7.90
N LEU A 278 5.12 -9.82 -6.82
CA LEU A 278 5.71 -10.30 -5.58
C LEU A 278 4.70 -10.21 -4.42
N PRO A 279 4.81 -11.08 -3.39
CA PRO A 279 4.00 -10.97 -2.18
C PRO A 279 4.31 -9.67 -1.43
N PHE A 280 3.36 -9.22 -0.61
CA PHE A 280 3.53 -8.00 0.18
C PHE A 280 4.43 -8.23 1.40
N PRO A 281 5.54 -7.49 1.54
CA PRO A 281 6.43 -7.62 2.67
C PRO A 281 5.91 -6.78 3.86
N ILE A 282 5.58 -7.44 4.97
CA ILE A 282 5.10 -6.77 6.17
C ILE A 282 6.29 -6.31 7.01
N MET A 283 6.36 -5.00 7.27
CA MET A 283 7.46 -4.41 8.02
C MET A 283 7.25 -4.54 9.53
N ASN A 284 8.28 -4.99 10.26
CA ASN A 284 8.29 -4.96 11.71
C ASN A 284 8.88 -3.62 12.18
N LEU A 285 7.99 -2.68 12.47
CA LEU A 285 8.36 -1.48 13.21
C LEU A 285 8.02 -1.72 14.67
N HIS A 286 8.96 -1.46 15.57
CA HIS A 286 8.76 -1.58 17.01
C HIS A 286 7.55 -0.77 17.47
N ALA A 287 6.86 -1.23 18.52
CA ALA A 287 5.59 -0.70 19.01
C ALA A 287 5.65 0.78 19.47
N HIS A 288 6.81 1.28 19.83
CA HIS A 288 7.06 2.70 19.91
C HIS A 288 7.35 3.17 18.49
N CYS A 289 6.29 3.57 17.79
CA CYS A 289 6.45 4.20 16.52
C CYS A 289 7.37 5.41 16.73
N PRO A 290 8.65 5.32 16.40
CA PRO A 290 9.36 6.53 16.13
C PRO A 290 8.59 7.09 14.96
N GLN A 291 8.22 8.33 15.00
CA GLN A 291 7.59 9.02 13.86
C GLN A 291 8.49 8.93 12.62
N PHE A 292 9.65 8.37 12.82
CA PHE A 292 10.71 8.14 11.84
C PHE A 292 11.26 6.73 12.01
N PRO A 293 11.63 6.05 10.90
CA PRO A 293 12.44 4.84 11.03
C PRO A 293 13.66 5.17 11.88
N PRO A 294 14.11 4.24 12.75
CA PRO A 294 15.29 4.47 13.57
C PRO A 294 16.46 4.89 12.69
N ILE A 295 17.08 6.00 13.05
CA ILE A 295 18.20 6.57 12.33
C ILE A 295 19.40 5.66 12.57
N SER A 296 19.95 5.10 11.50
CA SER A 296 21.13 4.23 11.60
C SER A 296 22.45 5.00 11.63
N ARG A 297 22.44 6.23 11.12
CA ARG A 297 23.63 7.11 11.11
C ARG A 297 23.20 8.57 11.05
N THR A 298 23.82 9.40 11.88
CA THR A 298 23.75 10.86 11.84
C THR A 298 25.01 11.39 11.16
N TRP A 299 24.82 12.27 10.18
CA TRP A 299 25.90 13.04 9.58
C TRP A 299 25.73 14.51 9.96
N THR A 300 26.78 15.14 10.46
CA THR A 300 26.74 16.57 10.76
C THR A 300 27.57 17.30 9.71
N ILE A 301 26.89 18.13 8.91
CA ILE A 301 27.53 19.01 7.96
C ILE A 301 27.14 20.44 8.36
N ASN A 302 28.11 21.26 8.80
CA ASN A 302 27.89 22.66 9.20
C ASN A 302 26.69 22.83 10.17
N SER A 303 26.63 22.04 11.22
CA SER A 303 25.57 22.02 12.22
C SER A 303 24.21 21.48 11.71
N LEU A 304 24.12 21.01 10.48
CA LEU A 304 22.95 20.32 9.97
C LEU A 304 23.08 18.81 10.26
N VAL A 305 22.17 18.30 11.07
CA VAL A 305 22.10 16.84 11.35
C VAL A 305 21.31 16.18 10.24
N ILE A 306 21.98 15.39 9.40
CA ILE A 306 21.33 14.61 8.35
C ILE A 306 21.05 13.22 8.89
N GLU A 307 19.77 12.92 9.04
CA GLU A 307 19.30 11.61 9.44
C GLU A 307 19.13 10.71 8.21
N LEU A 308 19.96 9.66 8.11
CA LEU A 308 19.78 8.68 7.05
C LEU A 308 18.75 7.62 7.46
N PRO A 309 17.90 7.19 6.53
CA PRO A 309 16.92 6.14 6.83
C PRO A 309 17.63 4.85 7.26
N TYR A 310 16.98 4.15 8.16
CA TYR A 310 17.45 2.86 8.68
C TYR A 310 17.84 1.90 7.55
N SER A 311 19.10 1.41 7.58
CA SER A 311 19.65 0.51 6.58
C SER A 311 19.75 -0.96 7.07
N GLY A 312 19.22 -1.25 8.27
CA GLY A 312 19.21 -2.61 8.82
C GLY A 312 18.36 -3.59 8.00
N PRO A 313 18.56 -4.90 8.16
CA PRO A 313 17.74 -5.89 7.51
C PRO A 313 16.27 -5.72 7.97
N PRO A 314 15.29 -5.79 7.06
CA PRO A 314 13.89 -5.75 7.44
C PRO A 314 13.58 -6.99 8.28
N GLN A 315 12.97 -6.79 9.46
CA GLN A 315 12.49 -7.90 10.25
C GLN A 315 11.09 -8.29 9.74
N LEU A 316 10.87 -9.60 9.59
CA LEU A 316 9.63 -10.15 9.04
C LEU A 316 8.52 -10.11 10.12
N ALA A 317 7.81 -9.00 10.25
CA ALA A 317 6.77 -8.82 11.25
C ALA A 317 5.66 -9.87 11.17
N ALA A 318 5.36 -10.37 9.98
CA ALA A 318 4.39 -11.43 9.78
C ALA A 318 4.72 -12.70 10.59
N PHE A 319 6.00 -12.95 10.88
CA PHE A 319 6.45 -14.16 11.57
C PHE A 319 6.76 -13.94 13.06
N THR A 320 7.03 -12.71 13.46
CA THR A 320 7.56 -12.42 14.80
C THR A 320 6.71 -11.46 15.64
N ASN A 321 5.86 -10.64 15.01
CA ASN A 321 5.05 -9.65 15.71
C ASN A 321 3.61 -10.16 15.95
N PRO A 322 3.22 -10.47 17.21
CA PRO A 322 1.89 -11.00 17.52
C PRO A 322 0.75 -10.07 17.08
N LEU A 323 0.91 -8.75 17.18
CA LEU A 323 -0.10 -7.79 16.76
C LEU A 323 -0.28 -7.78 15.24
N ALA A 324 0.82 -7.80 14.48
CA ALA A 324 0.75 -7.92 13.02
C ALA A 324 0.04 -9.22 12.61
N GLN A 325 0.36 -10.35 13.25
CA GLN A 325 -0.31 -11.63 13.00
C GLN A 325 -1.82 -11.56 13.26
N GLN A 326 -2.24 -10.90 14.35
CA GLN A 326 -3.67 -10.69 14.64
C GLN A 326 -4.33 -9.84 13.56
N VAL A 327 -3.70 -8.73 13.15
CA VAL A 327 -4.22 -7.85 12.09
C VAL A 327 -4.37 -8.63 10.78
N LEU A 328 -3.38 -9.40 10.36
CA LEU A 328 -3.42 -10.23 9.15
C LEU A 328 -4.57 -11.26 9.19
N ARG A 329 -4.81 -11.84 10.38
CA ARG A 329 -5.88 -12.82 10.58
C ARG A 329 -7.25 -12.16 10.48
N ILE A 330 -7.52 -11.09 11.25
CA ILE A 330 -8.84 -10.47 11.32
C ILE A 330 -9.24 -9.77 10.02
N THR A 331 -8.27 -9.30 9.24
CA THR A 331 -8.51 -8.69 7.92
C THR A 331 -8.61 -9.70 6.79
N HIS A 332 -8.31 -10.97 7.08
CA HIS A 332 -8.11 -12.00 6.06
C HIS A 332 -7.12 -11.57 4.98
N PHE A 333 -6.06 -10.84 5.36
CA PHE A 333 -5.14 -10.16 4.47
C PHE A 333 -4.60 -11.08 3.35
N TYR A 334 -4.06 -12.24 3.71
CA TYR A 334 -3.52 -13.21 2.77
C TYR A 334 -4.53 -13.72 1.73
N ARG A 335 -5.81 -13.75 2.08
CA ARG A 335 -6.86 -14.16 1.15
C ARG A 335 -7.35 -12.99 0.29
N THR A 336 -7.42 -11.80 0.86
CA THR A 336 -8.08 -10.65 0.23
C THR A 336 -7.13 -9.73 -0.51
N LEU A 337 -5.82 -9.77 -0.20
CA LEU A 337 -4.82 -8.88 -0.78
C LEU A 337 -3.50 -9.57 -1.14
N ASP A 338 -3.22 -10.80 -0.65
CA ASP A 338 -1.88 -11.38 -0.80
C ASP A 338 -1.92 -12.90 -0.98
N ALA A 339 -2.64 -13.35 -2.00
CA ALA A 339 -2.79 -14.77 -2.34
C ALA A 339 -1.72 -15.19 -3.35
N GLN A 340 -0.67 -15.89 -2.88
CA GLN A 340 0.34 -16.55 -3.70
C GLN A 340 0.14 -18.05 -3.62
N THR A 341 -0.76 -18.59 -4.45
CA THR A 341 -1.25 -19.95 -4.31
C THR A 341 -0.40 -20.94 -5.11
N LEU A 342 0.02 -22.02 -4.46
CA LEU A 342 0.58 -23.21 -5.09
C LEU A 342 -0.31 -24.42 -4.78
N MET A 343 -0.82 -25.08 -5.81
CA MET A 343 -1.60 -26.30 -5.75
C MET A 343 -0.88 -27.40 -6.54
N VAL A 344 -0.74 -28.58 -5.94
CA VAL A 344 -0.14 -29.73 -6.62
C VAL A 344 -1.01 -30.97 -6.42
N ASN A 345 -1.61 -31.45 -7.50
CA ASN A 345 -2.47 -32.63 -7.53
C ASN A 345 -1.73 -33.88 -8.06
N GLY A 346 -2.25 -35.07 -7.81
CA GLY A 346 -1.71 -36.32 -8.34
C GLY A 346 -0.40 -36.77 -7.68
N LEU A 347 -0.09 -36.24 -6.48
CA LEU A 347 0.97 -36.75 -5.62
C LEU A 347 0.50 -38.03 -4.89
N ASN A 348 1.44 -38.93 -4.55
CA ASN A 348 1.16 -40.03 -3.64
C ASN A 348 0.85 -39.51 -2.23
N ALA A 349 0.15 -40.32 -1.41
CA ALA A 349 -0.04 -40.02 0.01
C ALA A 349 1.33 -39.87 0.71
N GLY A 350 1.44 -38.88 1.59
CA GLY A 350 2.68 -38.60 2.35
C GLY A 350 2.96 -37.13 2.52
N ASN A 351 4.13 -36.86 3.11
CA ASN A 351 4.65 -35.51 3.33
C ASN A 351 5.68 -35.17 2.26
N TYR A 352 5.71 -33.90 1.89
CA TYR A 352 6.61 -33.35 0.87
C TYR A 352 7.30 -32.09 1.38
N THR A 353 8.62 -32.02 1.23
CA THR A 353 9.42 -30.83 1.50
C THR A 353 9.45 -29.96 0.25
N LEU A 354 8.99 -28.72 0.38
CA LEU A 354 9.11 -27.71 -0.67
C LEU A 354 10.40 -26.89 -0.44
N ARG A 355 11.22 -26.82 -1.47
CA ARG A 355 12.40 -25.95 -1.56
C ARG A 355 12.20 -24.93 -2.69
N ILE A 356 12.67 -23.72 -2.48
CA ILE A 356 12.72 -22.67 -3.50
C ILE A 356 14.13 -22.10 -3.49
N ASN A 357 14.87 -22.16 -4.60
CA ASN A 357 16.28 -21.78 -4.69
C ASN A 357 17.11 -22.42 -3.56
N ASN A 358 16.96 -23.73 -3.35
CA ASN A 358 17.59 -24.54 -2.30
C ASN A 358 17.17 -24.22 -0.85
N SER A 359 16.42 -23.15 -0.59
CA SER A 359 15.89 -22.80 0.73
C SER A 359 14.64 -23.63 1.05
N ILE A 360 14.62 -24.28 2.22
CA ILE A 360 13.41 -24.99 2.68
C ILE A 360 12.35 -23.94 3.02
N VAL A 361 11.17 -24.08 2.38
CA VAL A 361 9.99 -23.26 2.66
C VAL A 361 9.12 -23.91 3.73
N GLY A 362 8.97 -25.24 3.65
CA GLY A 362 8.19 -26.00 4.60
C GLY A 362 7.98 -27.44 4.17
N THR A 363 7.36 -28.21 5.05
CA THR A 363 6.89 -29.58 4.76
C THR A 363 5.38 -29.61 4.80
N PHE A 364 4.77 -30.17 3.77
CA PHE A 364 3.32 -30.17 3.55
C PHE A 364 2.82 -31.58 3.26
N THR A 365 1.65 -31.93 3.75
CA THR A 365 0.99 -33.15 3.34
C THR A 365 0.51 -33.09 1.89
N GLN A 366 0.35 -34.24 1.24
CA GLN A 366 -0.29 -34.30 -0.08
C GLN A 366 -1.65 -33.58 -0.10
N GLY A 367 -2.47 -33.75 0.96
CA GLY A 367 -3.76 -33.08 1.06
C GLY A 367 -3.67 -31.56 1.15
N GLN A 368 -2.68 -31.02 1.87
CA GLN A 368 -2.44 -29.57 1.92
C GLN A 368 -2.03 -29.01 0.55
N LEU A 369 -1.16 -29.73 -0.17
CA LEU A 369 -0.74 -29.34 -1.51
C LEU A 369 -1.90 -29.43 -2.52
N ALA A 370 -2.75 -30.45 -2.42
CA ALA A 370 -3.93 -30.59 -3.26
C ALA A 370 -5.01 -29.53 -2.97
N ALA A 371 -5.16 -29.10 -1.71
CA ALA A 371 -6.04 -28.00 -1.32
C ALA A 371 -5.49 -26.61 -1.66
N GLY A 372 -4.18 -26.53 -1.90
CA GLY A 372 -3.46 -25.28 -2.18
C GLY A 372 -2.92 -24.60 -0.94
N ILE A 373 -1.62 -24.30 -0.98
CA ILE A 373 -0.91 -23.51 0.05
C ILE A 373 -0.71 -22.08 -0.44
N ASN A 374 -0.75 -21.11 0.48
CA ASN A 374 -0.44 -19.72 0.15
C ASN A 374 1.01 -19.40 0.55
N LEU A 375 1.89 -19.28 -0.44
CA LEU A 375 3.32 -19.05 -0.26
C LEU A 375 3.66 -17.69 0.36
N ALA A 376 2.78 -16.68 0.27
CA ALA A 376 2.97 -15.40 0.92
C ALA A 376 3.01 -15.49 2.46
N LYS A 377 2.59 -16.62 3.04
CA LYS A 377 2.68 -16.90 4.48
C LYS A 377 4.05 -17.44 4.92
N TYR A 378 4.99 -17.61 4.01
CA TYR A 378 6.28 -18.26 4.28
C TYR A 378 7.44 -17.34 3.89
N ASN A 379 8.59 -17.57 4.52
CA ASN A 379 9.82 -16.87 4.19
C ASN A 379 10.40 -17.42 2.87
N THR A 380 9.95 -16.88 1.76
CA THR A 380 10.35 -17.29 0.41
C THR A 380 11.37 -16.32 -0.21
N PRO A 381 12.15 -16.75 -1.22
CA PRO A 381 13.00 -15.84 -2.00
C PRO A 381 12.24 -14.67 -2.63
N MET A 382 10.98 -14.87 -3.04
CA MET A 382 10.12 -13.81 -3.58
C MET A 382 9.78 -12.77 -2.52
N LEU A 383 9.49 -13.20 -1.28
CA LEU A 383 9.28 -12.28 -0.16
C LEU A 383 10.54 -11.48 0.15
N GLN A 384 11.71 -12.12 0.13
CA GLN A 384 13.00 -11.43 0.30
C GLN A 384 13.26 -10.41 -0.81
N GLN A 385 12.86 -10.70 -2.04
CA GLN A 385 12.91 -9.73 -3.13
C GLN A 385 11.95 -8.56 -2.90
N ALA A 386 10.72 -8.82 -2.43
CA ALA A 386 9.75 -7.79 -2.09
C ALA A 386 10.26 -6.83 -1.00
N TYR A 387 11.07 -7.32 -0.04
CA TYR A 387 11.73 -6.46 0.95
C TYR A 387 12.72 -5.47 0.32
N ARG A 388 13.36 -5.80 -0.78
CA ARG A 388 14.21 -4.83 -1.50
C ARG A 388 13.36 -3.69 -2.05
N THR A 389 12.17 -3.99 -2.58
CA THR A 389 11.19 -2.98 -3.03
C THR A 389 10.71 -2.10 -1.88
N LEU A 390 10.32 -2.69 -0.74
CA LEU A 390 9.95 -1.95 0.47
C LEU A 390 11.04 -0.97 0.90
N ARG A 391 12.29 -1.44 0.98
CA ARG A 391 13.44 -0.58 1.36
C ARG A 391 13.65 0.57 0.38
N GLN A 392 13.44 0.33 -0.91
CA GLN A 392 13.55 1.39 -1.92
C GLN A 392 12.43 2.41 -1.80
N VAL A 393 11.19 1.99 -1.54
CA VAL A 393 10.05 2.88 -1.25
C VAL A 393 10.36 3.76 -0.05
N TRP A 394 10.83 3.17 1.06
CA TRP A 394 11.23 3.92 2.25
C TRP A 394 12.38 4.89 1.99
N ARG A 395 13.36 4.51 1.20
CA ARG A 395 14.47 5.40 0.81
C ARG A 395 13.94 6.63 0.08
N ILE A 396 13.10 6.44 -0.93
CA ILE A 396 12.49 7.55 -1.71
C ILE A 396 11.65 8.44 -0.80
N SER A 397 10.80 7.84 0.02
CA SER A 397 9.95 8.56 0.97
C SER A 397 10.76 9.37 1.98
N SER A 398 11.86 8.82 2.51
CA SER A 398 12.72 9.51 3.46
C SER A 398 13.50 10.65 2.83
N MET A 399 13.98 10.48 1.60
CA MET A 399 14.66 11.56 0.87
C MET A 399 13.70 12.73 0.59
N ARG A 400 12.46 12.45 0.16
CA ARG A 400 11.43 13.48 -0.02
C ARG A 400 11.08 14.15 1.29
N TYR A 401 10.91 13.38 2.36
CA TYR A 401 10.62 13.89 3.68
C TYR A 401 11.73 14.83 4.17
N PHE A 402 13.00 14.44 4.03
CA PHE A 402 14.11 15.28 4.40
C PHE A 402 14.11 16.61 3.62
N ALA A 403 14.05 16.55 2.29
CA ALA A 403 14.05 17.74 1.45
C ALA A 403 12.91 18.70 1.81
N TRP A 404 11.72 18.18 1.95
CA TRP A 404 10.55 18.98 2.24
C TRP A 404 10.48 19.42 3.72
N ARG A 405 10.61 18.48 4.65
CA ARG A 405 10.39 18.75 6.08
C ARG A 405 11.54 19.52 6.73
N GLN A 406 12.76 19.16 6.40
CA GLN A 406 13.94 19.75 7.01
C GLN A 406 14.43 21.00 6.30
N LEU A 407 14.28 21.08 4.98
CA LEU A 407 14.78 22.21 4.20
C LEU A 407 13.68 23.21 3.85
N GLU A 408 12.64 22.76 3.14
CA GLU A 408 11.61 23.65 2.61
C GLU A 408 10.74 24.27 3.70
N LEU A 409 10.27 23.47 4.69
CA LEU A 409 9.51 24.01 5.82
C LEU A 409 10.36 24.89 6.75
N THR A 410 11.64 24.57 6.94
CA THR A 410 12.55 25.41 7.72
C THR A 410 12.75 26.76 7.02
N LEU A 411 12.93 26.76 5.70
CA LEU A 411 13.02 27.97 4.92
C LEU A 411 11.73 28.82 5.02
N TYR A 412 10.57 28.17 4.90
CA TYR A 412 9.28 28.84 5.07
C TYR A 412 9.14 29.46 6.46
N ALA A 413 9.44 28.73 7.53
CA ALA A 413 9.35 29.23 8.90
C ALA A 413 10.29 30.43 9.13
N SER A 414 11.49 30.41 8.56
CA SER A 414 12.45 31.49 8.68
C SER A 414 12.02 32.79 7.93
N THR A 415 11.35 32.64 6.78
CA THR A 415 10.83 33.76 5.99
C THR A 415 9.56 34.39 6.57
N ALA A 416 8.74 33.59 7.26
CA ALA A 416 7.45 33.99 7.81
C ALA A 416 7.55 34.60 9.23
N ASN A 417 8.74 34.80 9.77
CA ASN A 417 8.98 35.24 11.16
C ASN A 417 8.31 34.37 12.24
N GLN A 418 8.01 33.13 11.92
CA GLN A 418 7.28 32.20 12.78
C GLN A 418 8.22 31.30 13.60
N THR A 419 9.45 31.70 13.82
CA THR A 419 10.54 30.92 14.41
C THR A 419 10.28 30.42 15.84
N GLN A 420 9.37 31.00 16.59
CA GLN A 420 9.16 30.62 17.99
C GLN A 420 8.23 29.42 18.22
N THR A 421 7.29 29.13 17.31
CA THR A 421 6.25 28.11 17.53
C THR A 421 6.66 26.72 17.03
N TYR A 422 7.77 26.65 16.30
CA TYR A 422 8.12 25.47 15.49
C TYR A 422 9.14 24.52 16.06
N VAL A 423 9.99 25.03 16.93
CA VAL A 423 11.05 24.28 17.59
C VAL A 423 10.50 23.29 18.63
N ALA A 424 9.27 23.48 19.03
CA ALA A 424 8.63 22.75 20.11
C ALA A 424 7.73 21.57 19.67
N SER A 425 7.85 21.08 18.44
CA SER A 425 7.25 19.77 18.16
C SER A 425 8.05 18.74 18.95
N PRO A 426 7.45 18.03 19.94
CA PRO A 426 8.16 17.02 20.74
C PRO A 426 8.69 15.86 19.90
N TRP A 427 8.47 15.89 18.61
CA TRP A 427 8.76 14.85 17.64
C TRP A 427 9.94 15.18 16.71
N VAL A 428 10.50 16.37 16.80
CA VAL A 428 11.68 16.79 16.05
C VAL A 428 12.80 17.07 17.03
N HIS A 429 13.63 16.09 17.31
CA HIS A 429 14.85 16.25 18.12
C HIS A 429 15.97 17.02 17.39
N VAL A 430 15.68 17.56 16.22
CA VAL A 430 16.60 18.42 15.48
C VAL A 430 16.24 19.85 15.82
N LYS A 431 17.08 20.56 16.57
CA LYS A 431 17.03 22.02 16.60
C LYS A 431 17.21 22.48 15.16
N PRO A 432 16.22 23.14 14.53
CA PRO A 432 16.45 23.73 13.23
C PRO A 432 17.61 24.68 13.38
N GLY A 433 18.70 24.44 12.65
CA GLY A 433 19.72 25.46 12.49
C GLY A 433 19.01 26.72 11.98
N ARG A 434 19.28 27.90 12.53
CA ARG A 434 18.82 29.17 11.95
C ARG A 434 19.36 29.21 10.53
N ILE A 435 18.49 28.99 9.55
CA ILE A 435 18.83 29.38 8.18
C ILE A 435 18.79 30.91 8.21
N ASP A 436 19.95 31.49 8.08
CA ASP A 436 20.07 32.95 7.99
C ASP A 436 19.14 33.43 6.86
N ASN A 437 18.29 34.41 7.14
CA ASN A 437 17.23 34.86 6.21
C ASN A 437 17.80 35.69 5.03
N THR A 438 19.07 35.49 4.69
CA THR A 438 19.70 36.15 3.54
C THR A 438 19.22 35.56 2.23
N SER A 439 19.14 36.39 1.21
CA SER A 439 18.83 35.92 -0.17
C SER A 439 19.82 34.86 -0.67
N ALA A 440 21.05 34.85 -0.16
CA ALA A 440 22.05 33.83 -0.45
C ALA A 440 21.70 32.48 0.15
N ALA A 441 21.31 32.40 1.44
CA ALA A 441 20.88 31.18 2.10
C ALA A 441 19.62 30.58 1.45
N GLN A 442 18.66 31.43 1.08
CA GLN A 442 17.46 31.02 0.37
C GLN A 442 17.78 30.40 -1.02
N ARG A 443 18.71 31.02 -1.77
CA ARG A 443 19.18 30.46 -3.05
C ARG A 443 19.89 29.13 -2.87
N ALA A 444 20.76 29.01 -1.85
CA ALA A 444 21.44 27.74 -1.55
C ALA A 444 20.46 26.61 -1.22
N VAL A 445 19.45 26.86 -0.37
CA VAL A 445 18.40 25.86 -0.08
C VAL A 445 17.63 25.45 -1.33
N LYS A 446 17.25 26.39 -2.20
CA LYS A 446 16.59 26.07 -3.47
C LYS A 446 17.45 25.20 -4.38
N GLN A 447 18.76 25.43 -4.45
CA GLN A 447 19.70 24.60 -5.20
C GLN A 447 19.78 23.18 -4.62
N ILE A 448 19.86 23.03 -3.30
CA ILE A 448 19.86 21.76 -2.61
C ILE A 448 18.56 21.00 -2.89
N LEU A 449 17.39 21.66 -2.78
CA LEU A 449 16.08 21.06 -3.09
C LEU A 449 16.00 20.57 -4.54
N ALA A 450 16.54 21.34 -5.49
CA ALA A 450 16.60 20.90 -6.90
C ALA A 450 17.48 19.66 -7.07
N GLY A 451 18.63 19.58 -6.37
CA GLY A 451 19.49 18.40 -6.33
C GLY A 451 18.78 17.19 -5.76
N TYR A 452 18.09 17.35 -4.63
CA TYR A 452 17.27 16.27 -4.04
C TYR A 452 16.18 15.78 -4.97
N SER A 453 15.50 16.67 -5.67
CA SER A 453 14.46 16.32 -6.64
C SER A 453 14.99 15.43 -7.75
N LYS A 454 16.18 15.74 -8.30
CA LYS A 454 16.87 14.90 -9.29
C LYS A 454 17.22 13.53 -8.72
N LEU A 455 17.77 13.48 -7.50
CA LEU A 455 18.15 12.24 -6.85
C LEU A 455 16.95 11.36 -6.54
N VAL A 456 15.85 11.94 -6.05
CA VAL A 456 14.57 11.25 -5.84
C VAL A 456 14.05 10.66 -7.15
N HIS A 457 14.12 11.41 -8.24
CA HIS A 457 13.71 10.93 -9.56
C HIS A 457 14.55 9.72 -10.01
N LEU A 458 15.86 9.77 -9.86
CA LEU A 458 16.74 8.62 -10.18
C LEU A 458 16.42 7.39 -9.31
N GLN A 459 16.16 7.57 -8.02
CA GLN A 459 15.76 6.47 -7.15
C GLN A 459 14.39 5.89 -7.53
N GLN A 460 13.50 6.72 -8.06
CA GLN A 460 12.19 6.26 -8.55
C GLN A 460 12.31 5.48 -9.84
N LEU A 461 13.14 5.91 -10.79
CA LEU A 461 13.47 5.13 -11.97
C LEU A 461 14.07 3.77 -11.58
N ARG A 462 14.99 3.75 -10.61
CA ARG A 462 15.55 2.50 -10.08
C ARG A 462 14.45 1.60 -9.52
N LEU A 463 13.49 2.14 -8.77
CA LEU A 463 12.35 1.37 -8.24
C LEU A 463 11.55 0.70 -9.36
N PHE A 464 11.25 1.42 -10.44
CA PHE A 464 10.51 0.89 -11.59
C PHE A 464 11.27 -0.21 -12.35
N HIS A 465 12.62 -0.22 -12.28
CA HIS A 465 13.47 -1.24 -12.89
C HIS A 465 13.84 -2.40 -11.96
N MET A 466 13.40 -2.40 -10.69
CA MET A 466 13.68 -3.51 -9.77
C MET A 466 12.89 -4.79 -10.09
N MET A 467 11.89 -4.69 -10.94
CA MET A 467 11.11 -5.80 -11.45
C MET A 467 11.41 -6.02 -12.94
N PRO A 468 11.34 -7.20 -13.47
CA PRO A 468 10.58 -8.38 -13.03
C PRO A 468 11.25 -9.15 -11.88
N ALA A 469 10.44 -10.02 -11.26
CA ALA A 469 10.94 -10.98 -10.29
C ALA A 469 12.02 -11.87 -10.92
N LEU A 470 13.03 -12.25 -10.14
CA LEU A 470 14.04 -13.19 -10.61
C LEU A 470 13.42 -14.57 -10.79
N PRO A 471 13.85 -15.35 -11.81
CA PRO A 471 13.45 -16.74 -11.93
C PRO A 471 13.80 -17.50 -10.68
N THR A 472 12.89 -18.35 -10.23
CA THR A 472 13.05 -19.17 -9.02
C THR A 472 12.92 -20.65 -9.38
N HIS A 473 13.83 -21.46 -8.85
CA HIS A 473 13.78 -22.90 -9.01
C HIS A 473 13.04 -23.53 -7.84
N TYR A 474 12.02 -24.33 -8.16
CA TYR A 474 11.18 -25.05 -7.20
C TYR A 474 11.52 -26.54 -7.21
N GLU A 475 11.58 -27.10 -6.03
CA GLU A 475 11.71 -28.54 -5.83
C GLU A 475 10.70 -29.01 -4.77
N LEU A 476 9.93 -30.01 -5.10
CA LEU A 476 9.03 -30.70 -4.19
C LEU A 476 9.43 -32.18 -4.13
N SER A 477 9.97 -32.61 -3.01
CA SER A 477 10.46 -33.96 -2.80
C SER A 477 9.76 -34.66 -1.62
N PRO A 478 9.54 -35.98 -1.65
CA PRO A 478 9.08 -36.71 -0.47
C PRO A 478 9.95 -36.35 0.74
N ALA A 479 9.33 -36.04 1.88
CA ALA A 479 10.07 -35.79 3.11
C ALA A 479 10.72 -37.10 3.60
N ALA A 480 11.97 -37.02 4.07
CA ALA A 480 12.64 -38.15 4.70
C ALA A 480 11.80 -38.63 5.90
N GLY A 481 11.52 -39.91 5.97
CA GLY A 481 10.86 -40.50 7.13
C GLY A 481 11.70 -40.33 8.41
N PRO A 482 11.09 -40.38 9.60
CA PRO A 482 11.78 -40.19 10.88
C PRO A 482 12.94 -41.15 11.17
N ASN A 483 13.18 -42.16 10.31
CA ASN A 483 14.15 -43.24 10.53
C ASN A 483 15.38 -43.24 9.61
N ALA A 484 15.79 -42.08 9.02
CA ALA A 484 16.97 -42.03 8.13
C ALA A 484 18.32 -41.76 8.85
N HIS A 485 18.34 -41.71 10.17
CA HIS A 485 19.59 -41.53 10.95
C HIS A 485 19.83 -42.62 11.99
N SER A 486 19.89 -43.89 11.53
CA SER A 486 20.51 -44.94 12.33
C SER A 486 21.03 -46.06 11.39
N GLY A 487 22.24 -45.83 10.85
CA GLY A 487 22.90 -46.83 10.00
C GLY A 487 24.18 -46.29 9.40
N GLY A 488 25.16 -46.07 10.22
CA GLY A 488 26.54 -45.77 9.81
C GLY A 488 27.49 -46.03 10.94
N LYS A 489 27.98 -47.27 10.94
CA LYS A 489 29.12 -47.69 11.78
C LYS A 489 30.37 -46.89 11.44
#